data_508543bf7ec7e940bfa122565baa9cb3
#
_entry.id   508543bf7ec7e940bfa122565baa9cb3
#
_cell.length_a   1.000
_cell.length_b   1.000
_cell.length_c   1.000
_cell.angle_alpha   90.00
_cell.angle_beta   90.00
_cell.angle_gamma   90.00
#
_symmetry.space_group_name_H-M   'P 1'
#
loop_
_entity.id
_entity.type
_entity.pdbx_description
1 polymer ?
#
loop_
_entity_poly.entity_id
_entity_poly.type
_entity_poly.pdbx_seq_one_letter_code
_entity_poly.pdbx_strand_id
1 'polypeptide(L)'
;EILRGLVGSGDVYKRQGMFFLRKDSIINNFKKYQPNIFRNCNKAVIKAKYKSNVYYLNKQSFSKATAKSFDYAILEKTKNINAIKLDIPWSDLGSWKEICKMYGKIKNRYFKKKNVFHRPWGSYTNLFKGKEFLIKELYVKPKGILSLQKHHHRAEHWVVTHGKPKITLNKKYFTMKPDETIFIPLGAIHRIENPYKKPVKIIEAQVGSILKETDIVRYQDVYGRVK
;
A
#
# COMPACT_ATOMS: atom_id res chain seq x y z
N GLU A 1 25.31 16.93 16.19
CA GLU A 1 25.27 18.41 16.01
C GLU A 1 24.60 18.85 14.72
N ILE A 2 24.86 18.21 13.58
CA ILE A 2 24.19 18.54 12.30
C ILE A 2 22.67 18.32 12.37
N LEU A 3 22.20 17.27 13.03
CA LEU A 3 20.76 17.03 13.24
C LEU A 3 20.15 17.94 14.35
N ARG A 4 20.94 18.42 15.31
CA ARG A 4 20.52 19.43 16.28
C ARG A 4 20.53 20.84 15.70
N GLY A 5 21.44 21.16 14.78
CA GLY A 5 21.48 22.44 14.08
C GLY A 5 20.30 22.67 13.11
N LEU A 6 19.67 21.62 12.63
CA LEU A 6 18.47 21.68 11.75
C LEU A 6 17.19 21.99 12.51
N VAL A 7 17.16 21.90 13.83
CA VAL A 7 15.99 22.19 14.68
C VAL A 7 15.93 23.67 15.11
N GLY A 8 17.00 24.44 14.89
CA GLY A 8 17.11 25.84 15.36
C GLY A 8 16.58 26.93 14.41
N SER A 9 16.19 26.59 13.16
CA SER A 9 15.81 27.58 12.14
C SER A 9 14.28 27.71 11.90
N GLY A 10 13.46 27.11 12.74
CA GLY A 10 12.00 27.15 12.56
C GLY A 10 11.46 26.21 11.47
N ASP A 11 12.33 25.65 10.64
CA ASP A 11 11.97 24.66 9.62
C ASP A 11 11.97 23.25 10.21
N VAL A 12 10.83 22.62 10.27
CA VAL A 12 10.69 21.20 10.65
C VAL A 12 11.11 20.32 9.46
N TYR A 13 12.37 19.94 9.41
CA TYR A 13 12.84 18.96 8.43
C TYR A 13 12.32 17.56 8.81
N LYS A 14 11.33 17.07 8.08
CA LYS A 14 10.86 15.68 8.23
C LYS A 14 11.92 14.75 7.66
N ARG A 15 12.46 13.83 8.46
CA ARG A 15 13.33 12.75 7.98
C ARG A 15 12.48 11.87 7.06
N GLN A 16 12.85 11.81 5.80
CA GLN A 16 12.05 11.13 4.78
C GLN A 16 12.37 9.62 4.66
N GLY A 17 13.25 9.09 5.50
CA GLY A 17 13.59 7.66 5.49
C GLY A 17 14.36 7.18 4.24
N MET A 18 14.80 8.10 3.37
CA MET A 18 15.65 7.78 2.22
C MET A 18 17.10 8.03 2.55
N PHE A 19 17.93 6.98 2.42
CA PHE A 19 19.34 7.05 2.74
C PHE A 19 20.17 6.57 1.56
N PHE A 20 21.19 7.34 1.21
CA PHE A 20 22.22 6.93 0.26
C PHE A 20 23.48 6.57 1.05
N LEU A 21 23.83 5.29 1.06
CA LEU A 21 24.85 4.75 1.96
C LEU A 21 25.86 3.89 1.21
N ARG A 22 27.14 4.03 1.58
CA ARG A 22 28.17 3.08 1.16
C ARG A 22 28.06 1.84 2.05
N LYS A 23 28.07 0.64 1.43
CA LYS A 23 27.97 -0.67 2.10
C LYS A 23 28.96 -0.79 3.28
N ASP A 24 30.22 -0.47 3.06
CA ASP A 24 31.27 -0.63 4.08
C ASP A 24 31.07 0.34 5.24
N SER A 25 30.66 1.57 4.95
CA SER A 25 30.37 2.58 5.97
C SER A 25 29.25 2.13 6.90
N ILE A 26 28.14 1.63 6.35
CA ILE A 26 27.02 1.16 7.18
C ILE A 26 27.39 -0.06 8.02
N ILE A 27 28.13 -1.02 7.45
CA ILE A 27 28.59 -2.21 8.18
C ILE A 27 29.51 -1.81 9.35
N ASN A 28 30.47 -0.90 9.12
CA ASN A 28 31.37 -0.42 10.15
C ASN A 28 30.64 0.36 11.24
N ASN A 29 29.64 1.17 10.89
CA ASN A 29 28.83 1.86 11.87
C ASN A 29 28.02 0.88 12.74
N PHE A 30 27.42 -0.18 12.15
CA PHE A 30 26.74 -1.21 12.94
C PHE A 30 27.69 -1.98 13.86
N LYS A 31 28.89 -2.34 13.38
CA LYS A 31 29.93 -2.98 14.22
C LYS A 31 30.30 -2.08 15.40
N LYS A 32 30.45 -0.79 15.17
CA LYS A 32 30.87 0.19 16.17
C LYS A 32 29.77 0.53 17.18
N TYR A 33 28.56 0.85 16.70
CA TYR A 33 27.52 1.43 17.54
C TYR A 33 26.45 0.43 17.97
N GLN A 34 26.31 -0.70 17.26
CA GLN A 34 25.30 -1.71 17.52
C GLN A 34 25.85 -3.14 17.33
N PRO A 35 26.90 -3.53 18.09
CA PRO A 35 27.57 -4.83 17.89
C PRO A 35 26.61 -6.03 18.10
N ASN A 36 25.61 -5.91 18.99
CA ASN A 36 24.59 -6.94 19.18
C ASN A 36 23.75 -7.16 17.92
N ILE A 37 23.22 -6.08 17.35
CA ILE A 37 22.42 -6.14 16.12
C ILE A 37 23.27 -6.73 14.99
N PHE A 38 24.47 -6.20 14.77
CA PHE A 38 25.39 -6.68 13.73
C PHE A 38 25.67 -8.18 13.87
N ARG A 39 26.04 -8.64 15.05
CA ARG A 39 26.41 -10.03 15.32
C ARG A 39 25.26 -11.00 15.07
N ASN A 40 24.05 -10.66 15.55
CA ASN A 40 22.89 -11.53 15.44
C ASN A 40 22.32 -11.53 14.01
N CYS A 41 22.28 -10.39 13.34
CA CYS A 41 21.91 -10.33 11.93
C CYS A 41 22.90 -11.09 11.04
N ASN A 42 24.21 -10.93 11.26
CA ASN A 42 25.23 -11.68 10.51
C ASN A 42 25.10 -13.20 10.72
N LYS A 43 24.89 -13.66 11.96
CA LYS A 43 24.60 -15.07 12.25
C LYS A 43 23.32 -15.56 11.56
N ALA A 44 22.29 -14.72 11.50
CA ALA A 44 21.04 -15.08 10.84
C ALA A 44 21.22 -15.26 9.33
N VAL A 45 22.06 -14.43 8.70
CA VAL A 45 22.42 -14.53 7.26
C VAL A 45 23.28 -15.76 6.99
N ILE A 46 24.35 -15.97 7.78
CA ILE A 46 25.25 -17.14 7.62
C ILE A 46 24.47 -18.46 7.72
N LYS A 47 23.44 -18.52 8.60
CA LYS A 47 22.59 -19.70 8.79
C LYS A 47 21.33 -19.67 7.93
N ALA A 48 21.24 -18.76 6.97
CA ALA A 48 20.07 -18.66 6.10
C ALA A 48 19.98 -19.86 5.15
N LYS A 49 18.74 -20.25 4.84
CA LYS A 49 18.44 -21.25 3.79
C LYS A 49 18.06 -20.51 2.52
N TYR A 50 18.65 -20.89 1.41
CA TYR A 50 18.30 -20.37 0.09
C TYR A 50 17.38 -21.36 -0.63
N LYS A 51 16.19 -20.92 -1.04
CA LYS A 51 15.22 -21.72 -1.77
C LYS A 51 14.39 -20.82 -2.70
N SER A 52 14.22 -21.23 -3.95
CA SER A 52 13.35 -20.51 -4.94
C SER A 52 13.65 -19.01 -5.05
N ASN A 53 14.93 -18.63 -5.16
CA ASN A 53 15.43 -17.26 -5.21
C ASN A 53 15.12 -16.39 -3.97
N VAL A 54 14.81 -17.02 -2.82
CA VAL A 54 14.53 -16.35 -1.56
C VAL A 54 15.49 -16.84 -0.47
N TYR A 55 16.06 -15.91 0.29
CA TYR A 55 16.83 -16.20 1.50
C TYR A 55 15.91 -16.22 2.72
N TYR A 56 15.83 -17.37 3.38
CA TYR A 56 15.11 -17.56 4.64
C TYR A 56 16.08 -17.40 5.80
N LEU A 57 16.07 -16.26 6.45
CA LEU A 57 16.97 -15.98 7.59
C LEU A 57 16.71 -16.94 8.76
N ASN A 58 17.77 -17.27 9.50
CA ASN A 58 17.61 -18.09 10.69
C ASN A 58 16.86 -17.32 11.78
N LYS A 59 15.62 -17.70 12.07
CA LYS A 59 14.70 -17.03 12.99
C LYS A 59 15.30 -16.90 14.41
N GLN A 60 15.93 -17.96 14.92
CA GLN A 60 16.49 -17.98 16.27
C GLN A 60 17.63 -16.97 16.45
N SER A 61 18.47 -16.79 15.43
CA SER A 61 19.55 -15.81 15.47
C SER A 61 18.98 -14.38 15.28
N PHE A 62 18.05 -14.21 14.34
CA PHE A 62 17.46 -12.91 14.04
C PHE A 62 16.66 -12.33 15.21
N SER A 63 15.89 -13.17 15.93
CA SER A 63 15.10 -12.73 17.09
C SER A 63 15.92 -12.24 18.28
N LYS A 64 17.23 -12.56 18.31
CA LYS A 64 18.18 -12.06 19.34
C LYS A 64 18.74 -10.66 19.01
N ALA A 65 18.48 -10.15 17.81
CA ALA A 65 18.86 -8.79 17.47
C ALA A 65 17.88 -7.79 18.12
N THR A 66 18.41 -6.75 18.76
CA THR A 66 17.59 -5.73 19.39
C THR A 66 16.82 -4.96 18.31
N ALA A 67 15.48 -4.91 18.42
CA ALA A 67 14.64 -4.11 17.54
C ALA A 67 14.87 -2.61 17.79
N LYS A 68 15.44 -1.92 16.79
CA LYS A 68 15.76 -0.49 16.88
C LYS A 68 15.70 0.13 15.50
N SER A 69 15.09 1.31 15.37
CA SER A 69 15.10 2.02 14.09
C SER A 69 16.51 2.44 13.70
N PHE A 70 16.76 2.58 12.40
CA PHE A 70 18.05 3.00 11.87
C PHE A 70 18.48 4.37 12.39
N ASP A 71 17.51 5.28 12.56
CA ASP A 71 17.74 6.61 13.14
C ASP A 71 18.41 6.50 14.51
N TYR A 72 17.78 5.82 15.46
CA TYR A 72 18.29 5.64 16.82
C TYR A 72 19.49 4.69 16.90
N ALA A 73 19.60 3.76 15.95
CA ALA A 73 20.68 2.81 15.96
C ALA A 73 22.01 3.45 15.51
N ILE A 74 21.97 4.23 14.44
CA ILE A 74 23.15 4.73 13.73
C ILE A 74 23.15 6.25 13.57
N LEU A 75 22.08 6.86 13.01
CA LEU A 75 22.12 8.26 12.60
C LEU A 75 22.36 9.23 13.76
N GLU A 76 21.78 8.97 14.92
CA GLU A 76 22.02 9.80 16.12
C GLU A 76 23.40 9.62 16.75
N LYS A 77 24.15 8.61 16.34
CA LYS A 77 25.47 8.28 16.91
C LYS A 77 26.64 8.58 15.98
N THR A 78 26.40 8.57 14.68
CA THR A 78 27.46 8.87 13.71
C THR A 78 27.60 10.37 13.49
N LYS A 79 28.86 10.82 13.35
CA LYS A 79 29.17 12.20 12.92
C LYS A 79 29.38 12.30 11.40
N ASN A 80 29.46 11.17 10.71
CA ASN A 80 29.68 11.11 9.27
C ASN A 80 28.35 10.97 8.53
N ILE A 81 27.56 12.04 8.55
CA ILE A 81 26.27 12.14 7.88
C ILE A 81 26.12 13.52 7.25
N ASN A 82 25.65 13.57 6.03
CA ASN A 82 25.29 14.79 5.32
C ASN A 82 23.79 14.76 5.01
N ALA A 83 23.13 15.90 5.15
CA ALA A 83 21.76 16.09 4.71
C ALA A 83 21.75 16.94 3.43
N ILE A 84 20.99 16.50 2.44
CA ILE A 84 20.77 17.24 1.19
C ILE A 84 19.32 17.72 1.20
N LYS A 85 19.15 19.05 1.10
CA LYS A 85 17.83 19.64 0.93
C LYS A 85 17.34 19.36 -0.49
N LEU A 86 16.13 18.81 -0.62
CA LEU A 86 15.47 18.61 -1.90
C LEU A 86 14.38 19.66 -2.08
N ASP A 87 14.59 20.60 -3.00
CA ASP A 87 13.61 21.63 -3.36
C ASP A 87 12.67 21.18 -4.51
N ILE A 88 12.27 19.90 -4.47
CA ILE A 88 11.33 19.31 -5.42
C ILE A 88 10.06 18.87 -4.69
N PRO A 89 8.89 18.90 -5.35
CA PRO A 89 7.68 18.31 -4.81
C PRO A 89 7.90 16.81 -4.60
N TRP A 90 7.89 16.38 -3.34
CA TRP A 90 8.14 15.00 -2.96
C TRP A 90 7.02 14.45 -2.04
N SER A 91 6.71 13.19 -2.19
CA SER A 91 5.83 12.44 -1.30
C SER A 91 6.27 10.98 -1.29
N ASP A 92 6.35 10.39 -0.11
CA ASP A 92 6.66 8.97 0.09
C ASP A 92 5.51 8.04 -0.34
N LEU A 93 4.35 8.60 -0.65
CA LEU A 93 3.12 7.85 -0.94
C LEU A 93 2.81 6.78 0.13
N GLY A 94 3.33 6.97 1.34
CA GLY A 94 3.17 6.04 2.46
C GLY A 94 1.75 5.93 3.01
N SER A 95 0.83 6.77 2.53
CA SER A 95 -0.57 6.71 2.88
C SER A 95 -1.47 6.93 1.66
N TRP A 96 -2.63 6.30 1.68
CA TRP A 96 -3.66 6.52 0.64
C TRP A 96 -4.13 7.98 0.58
N LYS A 97 -4.08 8.70 1.69
CA LYS A 97 -4.37 10.13 1.74
C LYS A 97 -3.38 10.94 0.88
N GLU A 98 -2.09 10.60 0.92
CA GLU A 98 -1.07 11.23 0.07
C GLU A 98 -1.24 10.85 -1.41
N ILE A 99 -1.54 9.58 -1.70
CA ILE A 99 -1.89 9.13 -3.06
C ILE A 99 -3.10 9.92 -3.59
N CYS A 100 -4.16 10.07 -2.80
CA CYS A 100 -5.34 10.85 -3.19
C CYS A 100 -5.04 12.34 -3.40
N LYS A 101 -4.18 12.94 -2.56
CA LYS A 101 -3.74 14.33 -2.74
C LYS A 101 -2.92 14.50 -4.02
N MET A 102 -1.97 13.60 -4.28
CA MET A 102 -1.18 13.62 -5.50
C MET A 102 -2.08 13.41 -6.73
N TYR A 103 -3.01 12.47 -6.66
CA TYR A 103 -4.01 12.22 -7.69
C TYR A 103 -4.88 13.47 -7.97
N GLY A 104 -5.32 14.18 -6.94
CA GLY A 104 -6.06 15.45 -7.10
C GLY A 104 -5.26 16.52 -7.86
N LYS A 105 -3.94 16.61 -7.64
CA LYS A 105 -3.04 17.49 -8.40
C LYS A 105 -2.84 17.03 -9.85
N ILE A 106 -2.71 15.72 -10.08
CA ILE A 106 -2.59 15.11 -11.43
C ILE A 106 -3.88 15.30 -12.22
N LYS A 107 -5.04 15.13 -11.57
CA LYS A 107 -6.37 15.26 -12.18
C LYS A 107 -6.57 16.63 -12.86
N ASN A 108 -6.10 17.71 -12.26
CA ASN A 108 -6.19 19.05 -12.86
C ASN A 108 -5.32 19.20 -14.11
N ARG A 109 -4.32 18.34 -14.30
CA ARG A 109 -3.37 18.42 -15.43
C ARG A 109 -3.70 17.46 -16.59
N TYR A 110 -4.29 16.29 -16.31
CA TYR A 110 -4.45 15.22 -17.31
C TYR A 110 -5.89 14.76 -17.56
N PHE A 111 -6.86 15.10 -16.72
CA PHE A 111 -8.22 14.58 -16.85
C PHE A 111 -9.26 15.67 -17.11
N LYS A 112 -9.43 16.04 -18.37
CA LYS A 112 -10.49 16.96 -18.83
C LYS A 112 -11.90 16.34 -18.81
N LYS A 113 -12.08 15.03 -18.69
CA LYS A 113 -13.38 14.35 -18.61
C LYS A 113 -13.33 13.15 -17.66
N LYS A 114 -14.19 13.14 -16.64
CA LYS A 114 -14.42 11.96 -15.80
C LYS A 114 -15.24 10.94 -16.59
N ASN A 115 -14.69 9.80 -16.92
CA ASN A 115 -15.47 8.67 -17.41
C ASN A 115 -16.11 7.96 -16.20
N VAL A 116 -17.33 8.40 -15.83
CA VAL A 116 -18.15 7.73 -14.81
C VAL A 116 -19.00 6.68 -15.50
N PHE A 117 -18.89 5.45 -15.04
CA PHE A 117 -19.66 4.32 -15.54
C PHE A 117 -20.76 3.97 -14.54
N HIS A 118 -22.01 4.26 -14.91
CA HIS A 118 -23.14 3.95 -14.06
C HIS A 118 -23.46 2.43 -14.07
N ARG A 119 -23.85 1.93 -12.92
CA ARG A 119 -24.24 0.55 -12.70
C ARG A 119 -25.46 0.49 -11.76
N PRO A 120 -26.25 -0.60 -11.77
CA PRO A 120 -27.42 -0.69 -10.89
C PRO A 120 -27.11 -0.52 -9.41
N TRP A 121 -25.91 -0.85 -8.95
CA TRP A 121 -25.45 -0.72 -7.57
C TRP A 121 -24.83 0.65 -7.24
N GLY A 122 -24.59 1.51 -8.23
CA GLY A 122 -23.94 2.81 -8.05
C GLY A 122 -23.16 3.22 -9.28
N SER A 123 -21.88 3.51 -9.14
CA SER A 123 -21.00 3.87 -10.26
C SER A 123 -19.54 3.59 -9.95
N TYR A 124 -18.72 3.56 -10.99
CA TYR A 124 -17.27 3.62 -10.83
C TYR A 124 -16.64 4.63 -11.80
N THR A 125 -15.48 5.12 -11.41
CA THR A 125 -14.68 6.04 -12.22
C THR A 125 -13.28 5.44 -12.36
N ASN A 126 -12.80 5.29 -13.59
CA ASN A 126 -11.40 4.95 -13.82
C ASN A 126 -10.55 6.17 -13.50
N LEU A 127 -9.70 6.06 -12.49
CA LEU A 127 -8.86 7.13 -12.01
C LEU A 127 -7.51 7.16 -12.73
N PHE A 128 -6.87 6.01 -12.85
CA PHE A 128 -5.58 5.88 -13.53
C PHE A 128 -5.44 4.46 -14.12
N LYS A 129 -4.86 4.37 -15.33
CA LYS A 129 -4.60 3.11 -16.01
C LYS A 129 -3.15 3.04 -16.46
N GLY A 130 -2.44 2.03 -15.99
CA GLY A 130 -1.09 1.65 -16.46
C GLY A 130 -1.13 0.42 -17.38
N LYS A 131 0.04 -0.12 -17.66
CA LYS A 131 0.18 -1.31 -18.51
C LYS A 131 -0.47 -2.55 -17.87
N GLU A 132 -0.20 -2.76 -16.58
CA GLU A 132 -0.61 -3.97 -15.83
C GLU A 132 -1.43 -3.64 -14.57
N PHE A 133 -1.95 -2.42 -14.48
CA PHE A 133 -2.79 -2.01 -13.36
C PHE A 133 -3.84 -0.97 -13.77
N LEU A 134 -4.94 -0.95 -12.99
CA LEU A 134 -6.03 0.01 -13.14
C LEU A 134 -6.52 0.44 -11.75
N ILE A 135 -6.58 1.74 -11.50
CA ILE A 135 -7.13 2.30 -10.27
C ILE A 135 -8.51 2.87 -10.56
N LYS A 136 -9.48 2.50 -9.73
CA LYS A 136 -10.87 2.97 -9.81
C LYS A 136 -11.32 3.57 -8.49
N GLU A 137 -12.26 4.51 -8.56
CA GLU A 137 -13.12 4.88 -7.44
C GLU A 137 -14.48 4.20 -7.64
N LEU A 138 -14.89 3.40 -6.68
CA LEU A 138 -16.21 2.79 -6.62
C LEU A 138 -17.10 3.64 -5.71
N TYR A 139 -18.29 3.99 -6.20
CA TYR A 139 -19.35 4.60 -5.42
C TYR A 139 -20.52 3.60 -5.32
N VAL A 140 -20.74 3.06 -4.13
CA VAL A 140 -21.83 2.12 -3.89
C VAL A 140 -22.96 2.86 -3.17
N LYS A 141 -24.08 3.02 -3.88
CA LYS A 141 -25.26 3.72 -3.33
C LYS A 141 -25.82 3.00 -2.09
N PRO A 142 -26.61 3.69 -1.27
CA PRO A 142 -27.35 3.03 -0.18
C PRO A 142 -28.09 1.78 -0.69
N LYS A 143 -27.98 0.67 0.05
CA LYS A 143 -28.53 -0.64 -0.31
C LYS A 143 -28.00 -1.25 -1.62
N GLY A 144 -26.94 -0.68 -2.19
CA GLY A 144 -26.28 -1.21 -3.38
C GLY A 144 -25.49 -2.49 -3.07
N ILE A 145 -25.57 -3.48 -3.96
CA ILE A 145 -24.92 -4.79 -3.84
C ILE A 145 -24.22 -5.10 -5.16
N LEU A 146 -22.91 -5.31 -5.16
CA LEU A 146 -22.19 -5.78 -6.34
C LEU A 146 -22.46 -7.28 -6.53
N SER A 147 -22.21 -7.81 -7.73
CA SER A 147 -22.27 -9.25 -7.99
C SER A 147 -21.28 -10.02 -7.09
N LEU A 148 -21.65 -11.24 -6.69
CA LEU A 148 -20.68 -12.18 -6.16
C LEU A 148 -19.87 -12.71 -7.36
N GLN A 149 -18.58 -12.43 -7.39
CA GLN A 149 -17.75 -12.59 -8.58
C GLN A 149 -16.33 -13.03 -8.25
N LYS A 150 -15.60 -13.51 -9.25
CA LYS A 150 -14.14 -13.72 -9.21
C LYS A 150 -13.48 -13.24 -10.50
N HIS A 151 -12.16 -13.16 -10.48
CA HIS A 151 -11.31 -12.82 -11.61
C HIS A 151 -10.24 -13.88 -11.82
N HIS A 152 -9.96 -14.21 -13.10
CA HIS A 152 -8.93 -15.19 -13.43
C HIS A 152 -7.56 -14.57 -13.72
N HIS A 153 -7.50 -13.25 -14.02
CA HIS A 153 -6.29 -12.63 -14.55
C HIS A 153 -5.87 -11.39 -13.78
N ARG A 154 -6.57 -11.05 -12.68
CA ARG A 154 -6.20 -9.92 -11.82
C ARG A 154 -6.49 -10.19 -10.35
N ALA A 155 -5.67 -9.59 -9.50
CA ALA A 155 -5.92 -9.40 -8.07
C ALA A 155 -6.38 -7.96 -7.83
N GLU A 156 -7.00 -7.71 -6.67
CA GLU A 156 -7.49 -6.37 -6.32
C GLU A 156 -7.09 -6.00 -4.89
N HIS A 157 -6.76 -4.72 -4.70
CA HIS A 157 -6.58 -4.11 -3.38
C HIS A 157 -7.65 -3.05 -3.20
N TRP A 158 -8.42 -3.16 -2.14
CA TRP A 158 -9.48 -2.22 -1.81
C TRP A 158 -9.14 -1.41 -0.58
N VAL A 159 -9.44 -0.11 -0.64
CA VAL A 159 -9.32 0.82 0.48
C VAL A 159 -10.66 1.50 0.66
N VAL A 160 -11.24 1.39 1.83
CA VAL A 160 -12.47 2.10 2.16
C VAL A 160 -12.14 3.57 2.44
N THR A 161 -12.67 4.48 1.64
CA THR A 161 -12.47 5.93 1.85
C THR A 161 -13.67 6.59 2.52
N HIS A 162 -14.86 5.99 2.41
CA HIS A 162 -16.08 6.51 3.04
C HIS A 162 -17.11 5.41 3.27
N GLY A 163 -17.86 5.52 4.37
CA GLY A 163 -18.93 4.59 4.72
C GLY A 163 -18.43 3.33 5.40
N LYS A 164 -19.29 2.30 5.49
CA LYS A 164 -19.01 1.02 6.14
C LYS A 164 -19.48 -0.14 5.26
N PRO A 165 -18.71 -0.55 4.24
CA PRO A 165 -19.10 -1.69 3.41
C PRO A 165 -19.06 -2.99 4.19
N LYS A 166 -19.94 -3.92 3.81
CA LYS A 166 -19.82 -5.35 4.11
C LYS A 166 -19.13 -6.01 2.91
N ILE A 167 -18.01 -6.67 3.17
CA ILE A 167 -17.22 -7.36 2.15
C ILE A 167 -17.38 -8.86 2.36
N THR A 168 -17.68 -9.59 1.28
CA THR A 168 -17.56 -11.03 1.22
C THR A 168 -16.23 -11.37 0.55
N LEU A 169 -15.42 -12.21 1.16
CA LEU A 169 -14.20 -12.79 0.57
C LEU A 169 -14.20 -14.29 0.82
N ASN A 170 -14.43 -15.07 -0.22
CA ASN A 170 -14.69 -16.51 -0.17
C ASN A 170 -15.86 -16.81 0.81
N LYS A 171 -15.59 -17.55 1.89
CA LYS A 171 -16.56 -17.89 2.94
C LYS A 171 -16.57 -16.92 4.13
N LYS A 172 -15.75 -15.85 4.10
CA LYS A 172 -15.61 -14.89 5.20
C LYS A 172 -16.33 -13.58 4.90
N TYR A 173 -16.80 -12.92 5.95
CA TYR A 173 -17.49 -11.64 5.90
C TYR A 173 -16.77 -10.62 6.77
N PHE A 174 -16.59 -9.42 6.23
CA PHE A 174 -15.92 -8.31 6.91
C PHE A 174 -16.80 -7.06 6.85
N THR A 175 -16.98 -6.37 7.96
CA THR A 175 -17.53 -5.02 7.95
C THR A 175 -16.37 -4.06 8.15
N MET A 176 -16.07 -3.26 7.13
CA MET A 176 -14.89 -2.41 7.11
C MET A 176 -15.26 -0.95 7.39
N LYS A 177 -14.29 -0.20 7.93
CA LYS A 177 -14.37 1.23 8.22
C LYS A 177 -13.48 2.02 7.25
N PRO A 178 -13.63 3.36 7.17
CA PRO A 178 -12.66 4.20 6.46
C PRO A 178 -11.23 3.95 6.94
N ASP A 179 -10.28 4.03 6.00
CA ASP A 179 -8.85 3.74 6.13
C ASP A 179 -8.47 2.25 6.27
N GLU A 180 -9.44 1.34 6.37
CA GLU A 180 -9.17 -0.10 6.34
C GLU A 180 -9.00 -0.60 4.90
N THR A 181 -8.12 -1.60 4.72
CA THR A 181 -7.75 -2.19 3.44
C THR A 181 -7.98 -3.69 3.43
N ILE A 182 -8.29 -4.24 2.25
CA ILE A 182 -8.39 -5.68 2.05
C ILE A 182 -7.78 -6.07 0.71
N PHE A 183 -7.00 -7.16 0.72
CA PHE A 183 -6.47 -7.79 -0.49
C PHE A 183 -7.41 -8.89 -0.96
N ILE A 184 -7.76 -8.84 -2.24
CA ILE A 184 -8.56 -9.85 -2.95
C ILE A 184 -7.60 -10.62 -3.86
N PRO A 185 -7.21 -11.85 -3.50
CA PRO A 185 -6.31 -12.66 -4.31
C PRO A 185 -6.92 -13.03 -5.66
N LEU A 186 -6.07 -13.34 -6.62
CA LEU A 186 -6.46 -13.94 -7.88
C LEU A 186 -7.37 -15.16 -7.66
N GLY A 187 -8.50 -15.23 -8.36
CA GLY A 187 -9.46 -16.33 -8.26
C GLY A 187 -10.35 -16.32 -7.01
N ALA A 188 -10.14 -15.43 -6.05
CA ALA A 188 -10.98 -15.35 -4.86
C ALA A 188 -12.40 -14.85 -5.18
N ILE A 189 -13.40 -15.49 -4.63
CA ILE A 189 -14.81 -15.08 -4.76
C ILE A 189 -15.08 -13.92 -3.79
N HIS A 190 -15.60 -12.83 -4.31
CA HIS A 190 -15.75 -11.61 -3.51
C HIS A 190 -16.97 -10.77 -3.91
N ARG A 191 -17.41 -9.92 -2.99
CA ARG A 191 -18.54 -8.99 -3.17
C ARG A 191 -18.39 -7.78 -2.24
N ILE A 192 -18.88 -6.62 -2.70
CA ILE A 192 -19.12 -5.43 -1.88
C ILE A 192 -20.63 -5.26 -1.72
N GLU A 193 -21.08 -5.03 -0.47
CA GLU A 193 -22.44 -4.68 -0.12
C GLU A 193 -22.46 -3.41 0.70
N ASN A 194 -23.40 -2.53 0.42
CA ASN A 194 -23.68 -1.38 1.28
C ASN A 194 -25.05 -1.55 1.97
N PRO A 195 -25.13 -2.17 3.16
CA PRO A 195 -26.38 -2.39 3.83
C PRO A 195 -26.97 -1.15 4.50
N TYR A 196 -26.25 -0.02 4.50
CA TYR A 196 -26.59 1.19 5.25
C TYR A 196 -27.25 2.27 4.38
N LYS A 197 -27.73 3.34 5.02
CA LYS A 197 -28.36 4.50 4.39
C LYS A 197 -27.36 5.52 3.80
N LYS A 198 -26.10 5.49 4.25
CA LYS A 198 -25.04 6.36 3.72
C LYS A 198 -24.31 5.67 2.57
N PRO A 199 -23.81 6.40 1.57
CA PRO A 199 -23.05 5.80 0.48
C PRO A 199 -21.71 5.26 0.99
N VAL A 200 -21.15 4.34 0.22
CA VAL A 200 -19.80 3.81 0.41
C VAL A 200 -18.92 4.25 -0.74
N LYS A 201 -17.68 4.63 -0.45
CA LYS A 201 -16.64 4.85 -1.47
C LYS A 201 -15.42 3.98 -1.18
N ILE A 202 -14.90 3.38 -2.23
CA ILE A 202 -13.74 2.49 -2.18
C ILE A 202 -12.80 2.88 -3.32
N ILE A 203 -11.52 2.95 -3.02
CA ILE A 203 -10.48 2.94 -4.05
C ILE A 203 -10.11 1.47 -4.30
N GLU A 204 -10.20 1.06 -5.54
CA GLU A 204 -9.85 -0.26 -6.03
C GLU A 204 -8.61 -0.16 -6.91
N ALA A 205 -7.54 -0.85 -6.55
CA ALA A 205 -6.38 -1.04 -7.39
C ALA A 205 -6.37 -2.48 -7.92
N GLN A 206 -6.60 -2.62 -9.22
CA GLN A 206 -6.52 -3.89 -9.95
C GLN A 206 -5.11 -4.08 -10.48
N VAL A 207 -4.52 -5.26 -10.31
CA VAL A 207 -3.20 -5.62 -10.83
C VAL A 207 -3.30 -6.96 -11.56
N GLY A 208 -2.88 -7.00 -12.82
CA GLY A 208 -2.95 -8.22 -13.63
C GLY A 208 -2.90 -7.99 -15.13
N SER A 209 -2.94 -9.08 -15.88
CA SER A 209 -2.81 -9.07 -17.34
C SER A 209 -4.10 -8.66 -18.08
N ILE A 210 -5.28 -8.93 -17.49
CA ILE A 210 -6.58 -8.56 -18.08
C ILE A 210 -7.36 -7.71 -17.08
N LEU A 211 -7.50 -6.41 -17.38
CA LEU A 211 -8.16 -5.40 -16.54
C LEU A 211 -9.53 -4.97 -17.11
N LYS A 212 -10.13 -5.81 -17.93
CA LYS A 212 -11.43 -5.57 -18.58
C LYS A 212 -12.57 -6.27 -17.81
N GLU A 213 -13.81 -5.81 -18.01
CA GLU A 213 -15.01 -6.45 -17.43
C GLU A 213 -15.23 -7.88 -17.95
N THR A 214 -14.62 -8.27 -19.06
CA THR A 214 -14.66 -9.64 -19.60
C THR A 214 -13.99 -10.67 -18.68
N ASP A 215 -13.13 -10.23 -17.75
CA ASP A 215 -12.50 -11.10 -16.74
C ASP A 215 -13.40 -11.33 -15.50
N ILE A 216 -14.64 -10.83 -15.51
CA ILE A 216 -15.58 -11.00 -14.39
C ILE A 216 -16.41 -12.27 -14.59
N VAL A 217 -16.20 -13.27 -13.73
CA VAL A 217 -17.08 -14.42 -13.59
C VAL A 217 -18.08 -14.18 -12.46
N ARG A 218 -19.37 -14.07 -12.78
CA ARG A 218 -20.43 -13.79 -11.80
C ARG A 218 -21.11 -15.07 -11.36
N TYR A 219 -21.26 -15.23 -10.04
CA TYR A 219 -21.98 -16.36 -9.42
C TYR A 219 -23.40 -15.97 -9.00
N GLN A 220 -23.56 -14.75 -8.48
CA GLN A 220 -24.83 -14.20 -8.03
C GLN A 220 -24.90 -12.73 -8.35
N ASP A 221 -26.00 -12.28 -8.90
CA ASP A 221 -26.24 -10.88 -9.19
C ASP A 221 -27.73 -10.54 -9.03
N VAL A 222 -28.05 -9.66 -8.09
CA VAL A 222 -29.42 -9.26 -7.78
C VAL A 222 -30.07 -8.42 -8.90
N TYR A 223 -29.29 -8.03 -9.91
CA TYR A 223 -29.74 -7.23 -11.05
C TYR A 223 -29.85 -8.03 -12.36
N GLY A 224 -29.76 -9.38 -12.30
CA GLY A 224 -29.97 -10.25 -13.44
C GLY A 224 -28.86 -10.25 -14.51
N ARG A 225 -27.62 -9.87 -14.16
CA ARG A 225 -26.48 -9.85 -15.10
C ARG A 225 -25.66 -11.15 -15.10
N VAL A 226 -26.15 -12.20 -14.49
CA VAL A 226 -25.60 -13.57 -14.60
C VAL A 226 -26.11 -14.14 -15.92
N LYS A 227 -25.18 -14.55 -16.80
CA LYS A 227 -25.47 -15.30 -18.01
C LYS A 227 -25.42 -16.79 -17.71
#